data_cc68e1756c53a74bea494e09cbd2b3ac
#
_entry.id   cc68e1756c53a74bea494e09cbd2b3ac
#
_cell.length_a   1.000
_cell.length_b   1.000
_cell.length_c   1.000
_cell.angle_alpha   90.00
_cell.angle_beta   90.00
_cell.angle_gamma   90.00
#
_symmetry.space_group_name_H-M   'P 1'
#
loop_
_entity.id
_entity.type
_entity.pdbx_description
1 polymer ?
#
loop_
_entity_poly.entity_id
_entity_poly.type
_entity_poly.pdbx_seq_one_letter_code
_entity_poly.pdbx_strand_id
1 'polypeptide(L)'
;MINALIQNGDQTAVLKLPSEPFSLLYDLSQIGIRSRLRDIPINDDEDSTIQVKLFADSDIGSSLAVLFKPSHSLEDANLCAHMVENARPEILEELEQHIIHGQYFSPQAVMEDMDTMIQSTISPLAARRSSLRK
;
A
#
# COMPACT_ATOMS: atom_id res chain seq x y z
N MET A 1 10.55 2.16 1.36
CA MET A 1 9.11 1.91 1.52
C MET A 1 8.72 0.58 0.91
N ILE A 2 7.72 0.49 0.06
CA ILE A 2 7.35 -0.77 -0.59
C ILE A 2 7.80 -0.72 -2.05
N ASN A 3 8.34 -1.81 -2.53
CA ASN A 3 8.73 -1.94 -3.93
C ASN A 3 7.92 -3.05 -4.56
N ALA A 4 7.61 -2.90 -5.84
CA ALA A 4 6.92 -3.92 -6.61
C ALA A 4 7.82 -4.42 -7.74
N LEU A 5 8.12 -5.71 -7.71
CA LEU A 5 8.80 -6.36 -8.81
C LEU A 5 7.74 -6.86 -9.78
N ILE A 6 7.72 -6.29 -10.98
CA ILE A 6 6.76 -6.65 -12.02
C ILE A 6 7.50 -7.45 -13.07
N GLN A 7 6.94 -8.60 -13.43
CA GLN A 7 7.50 -9.46 -14.44
C GLN A 7 6.46 -9.73 -15.52
N ASN A 8 6.81 -9.47 -16.78
CA ASN A 8 5.96 -9.73 -17.94
C ASN A 8 6.77 -10.55 -18.95
N GLY A 9 6.63 -11.87 -18.88
CA GLY A 9 7.45 -12.76 -19.67
C GLY A 9 8.93 -12.60 -19.29
N ASP A 10 9.77 -12.23 -20.26
CA ASP A 10 11.20 -12.02 -20.04
C ASP A 10 11.55 -10.61 -19.58
N GLN A 11 10.56 -9.73 -19.50
CA GLN A 11 10.79 -8.33 -19.14
C GLN A 11 10.43 -8.10 -17.67
N THR A 12 11.24 -7.31 -17.00
CA THR A 12 11.03 -6.98 -15.59
C THR A 12 11.15 -5.49 -15.34
N ALA A 13 10.44 -5.01 -14.33
CA ALA A 13 10.58 -3.65 -13.84
C ALA A 13 10.42 -3.65 -12.32
N VAL A 14 11.11 -2.73 -11.66
CA VAL A 14 10.95 -2.51 -10.23
C VAL A 14 10.33 -1.13 -10.06
N LEU A 15 9.15 -1.10 -9.44
CA LEU A 15 8.43 0.13 -9.16
C LEU A 15 8.59 0.49 -7.69
N LYS A 16 8.92 1.75 -7.44
CA LYS A 16 8.98 2.27 -6.07
C LYS A 16 7.61 2.83 -5.69
N LEU A 17 7.05 2.35 -4.59
CA LEU A 17 5.76 2.81 -4.10
C LEU A 17 5.95 3.59 -2.79
N PRO A 18 5.32 4.75 -2.61
CA PRO A 18 4.38 5.34 -3.56
C PRO A 18 5.08 6.12 -4.68
N SER A 19 4.39 6.22 -5.80
CA SER A 19 4.81 7.04 -6.93
C SER A 19 3.58 7.62 -7.61
N GLU A 20 3.78 8.64 -8.42
CA GLU A 20 2.73 9.21 -9.25
C GLU A 20 2.16 8.15 -10.19
N PRO A 21 0.83 8.04 -10.35
CA PRO A 21 0.25 7.04 -11.24
C PRO A 21 0.80 7.08 -12.67
N PHE A 22 1.04 8.26 -13.21
CA PHE A 22 1.60 8.39 -14.55
C PHE A 22 3.00 7.81 -14.66
N SER A 23 3.83 7.96 -13.62
CA SER A 23 5.17 7.37 -13.60
C SER A 23 5.10 5.86 -13.59
N LEU A 24 4.19 5.30 -12.81
CA LEU A 24 3.98 3.85 -12.74
C LEU A 24 3.48 3.31 -14.08
N LEU A 25 2.52 3.99 -14.70
CA LEU A 25 1.98 3.58 -16.00
C LEU A 25 3.05 3.65 -17.09
N TYR A 26 3.91 4.68 -17.04
CA TYR A 26 5.02 4.79 -17.98
C TYR A 26 5.99 3.61 -17.83
N ASP A 27 6.41 3.32 -16.61
CA ASP A 27 7.35 2.22 -16.35
C ASP A 27 6.77 0.88 -16.80
N LEU A 28 5.48 0.65 -16.54
CA LEU A 28 4.78 -0.55 -16.97
C LEU A 28 4.72 -0.65 -18.50
N SER A 29 4.52 0.48 -19.19
CA SER A 29 4.48 0.50 -20.65
C SER A 29 5.82 0.07 -21.25
N GLN A 30 6.93 0.30 -20.56
CA GLN A 30 8.26 -0.09 -21.02
C GLN A 30 8.44 -1.61 -21.06
N ILE A 31 7.65 -2.35 -20.29
CA ILE A 31 7.67 -3.81 -20.32
C ILE A 31 6.39 -4.39 -20.93
N GLY A 32 5.69 -3.58 -21.72
CA GLY A 32 4.54 -4.02 -22.52
C GLY A 32 3.23 -4.13 -21.76
N ILE A 33 3.13 -3.57 -20.57
CA ILE A 33 1.88 -3.59 -19.78
C ILE A 33 1.17 -2.25 -19.96
N ARG A 34 -0.06 -2.30 -20.45
CA ARG A 34 -0.87 -1.11 -20.73
C ARG A 34 -2.18 -1.10 -19.95
N SER A 35 -2.29 -1.96 -18.95
CA SER A 35 -3.47 -2.04 -18.08
C SER A 35 -3.46 -0.89 -17.07
N ARG A 36 -4.64 -0.57 -16.55
CA ARG A 36 -4.75 0.38 -15.45
C ARG A 36 -4.20 -0.26 -14.18
N LEU A 37 -3.71 0.58 -13.24
CA LEU A 37 -3.14 0.07 -12.00
C LEU A 37 -4.13 -0.81 -11.22
N ARG A 38 -5.40 -0.44 -11.22
CA ARG A 38 -6.44 -1.22 -10.52
C ARG A 38 -6.74 -2.56 -11.17
N ASP A 39 -6.32 -2.76 -12.41
CA ASP A 39 -6.52 -4.00 -13.15
C ASP A 39 -5.30 -4.93 -13.11
N ILE A 40 -4.25 -4.53 -12.40
CA ILE A 40 -3.04 -5.33 -12.23
C ILE A 40 -3.05 -5.94 -10.83
N PRO A 41 -3.37 -7.23 -10.69
CA PRO A 41 -3.44 -7.87 -9.38
C PRO A 41 -2.05 -8.10 -8.78
N ILE A 42 -1.98 -8.08 -7.46
CA ILE A 42 -0.79 -8.48 -6.72
C ILE A 42 -0.74 -10.01 -6.77
N ASN A 43 0.11 -10.56 -7.63
CA ASN A 43 0.06 -11.97 -7.96
C ASN A 43 1.45 -12.50 -8.31
N ASP A 44 1.97 -13.43 -7.52
CA ASP A 44 3.25 -14.08 -7.75
C ASP A 44 3.11 -15.49 -8.36
N ASP A 45 1.95 -15.82 -8.91
CA ASP A 45 1.69 -17.10 -9.55
C ASP A 45 2.57 -17.25 -10.80
N GLU A 46 3.41 -18.28 -10.81
CA GLU A 46 4.35 -18.56 -11.91
C GLU A 46 3.64 -18.88 -13.22
N ASP A 47 2.39 -19.34 -13.16
CA ASP A 47 1.59 -19.64 -14.35
C ASP A 47 0.98 -18.39 -14.98
N SER A 48 1.02 -17.26 -14.30
CA SER A 48 0.51 -16.00 -14.82
C SER A 48 1.54 -15.33 -15.73
N THR A 49 1.05 -14.72 -16.82
CA THR A 49 1.90 -13.95 -17.73
C THR A 49 2.53 -12.75 -17.03
N ILE A 50 1.75 -12.07 -16.20
CA ILE A 50 2.21 -10.93 -15.42
C ILE A 50 2.27 -11.35 -13.96
N GLN A 51 3.45 -11.18 -13.36
CA GLN A 51 3.66 -11.46 -11.95
C GLN A 51 3.99 -10.17 -11.23
N VAL A 52 3.45 -10.00 -10.04
CA VAL A 52 3.68 -8.82 -9.20
C VAL A 52 4.04 -9.31 -7.80
N LYS A 53 5.27 -9.01 -7.38
CA LYS A 53 5.74 -9.33 -6.03
C LYS A 53 6.07 -8.05 -5.29
N LEU A 54 5.53 -7.91 -4.09
CA LEU A 54 5.86 -6.78 -3.23
C LEU A 54 7.00 -7.16 -2.29
N PHE A 55 7.93 -6.23 -2.10
CA PHE A 55 9.01 -6.39 -1.14
C PHE A 55 9.36 -5.03 -0.54
N ALA A 56 10.01 -5.06 0.60
CA ALA A 56 10.40 -3.83 1.27
C ALA A 56 11.68 -4.05 2.06
N ASP A 57 12.40 -2.95 2.28
CA ASP A 57 13.65 -2.94 3.04
C ASP A 57 13.45 -2.46 4.48
N SER A 58 12.21 -2.18 4.89
CA SER A 58 11.86 -1.84 6.26
C SER A 58 10.95 -2.91 6.86
N ASP A 59 10.97 -3.03 8.19
CA ASP A 59 10.15 -4.02 8.90
C ASP A 59 8.66 -3.76 8.70
N ILE A 60 8.26 -2.50 8.82
CA ILE A 60 6.85 -2.12 8.64
C ILE A 60 6.40 -2.34 7.19
N GLY A 61 7.25 -1.99 6.21
CA GLY A 61 6.94 -2.22 4.81
C GLY A 61 6.82 -3.70 4.49
N SER A 62 7.70 -4.54 5.02
CA SER A 62 7.63 -5.99 4.83
C SER A 62 6.37 -6.59 5.44
N SER A 63 5.99 -6.13 6.63
CA SER A 63 4.77 -6.58 7.29
C SER A 63 3.52 -6.18 6.52
N LEU A 64 3.52 -5.01 5.91
CA LEU A 64 2.42 -4.55 5.07
C LEU A 64 2.35 -5.33 3.77
N ALA A 65 3.49 -5.62 3.16
CA ALA A 65 3.54 -6.31 1.88
C ALA A 65 2.87 -7.68 1.92
N VAL A 66 2.99 -8.41 3.03
CA VAL A 66 2.40 -9.75 3.16
C VAL A 66 0.88 -9.74 3.28
N LEU A 67 0.27 -8.58 3.53
CA LEU A 67 -1.19 -8.46 3.60
C LEU A 67 -1.84 -8.45 2.22
N PHE A 68 -1.09 -8.12 1.18
CA PHE A 68 -1.62 -8.03 -0.18
C PHE A 68 -1.78 -9.42 -0.79
N LYS A 69 -2.92 -9.65 -1.40
CA LYS A 69 -3.32 -10.92 -2.01
C LYS A 69 -3.76 -10.68 -3.45
N PRO A 70 -3.96 -11.73 -4.26
CA PRO A 70 -4.40 -11.54 -5.66
C PRO A 70 -5.71 -10.79 -5.83
N SER A 71 -6.54 -10.69 -4.79
CA SER A 71 -7.74 -9.86 -4.81
C SER A 71 -7.45 -8.36 -4.74
N HIS A 72 -6.21 -7.97 -4.42
CA HIS A 72 -5.78 -6.58 -4.37
C HIS A 72 -5.02 -6.21 -5.64
N SER A 73 -4.96 -4.92 -5.94
CA SER A 73 -4.32 -4.42 -7.15
C SER A 73 -3.06 -3.61 -6.83
N LEU A 74 -2.30 -3.31 -7.88
CA LEU A 74 -1.15 -2.42 -7.76
C LEU A 74 -1.57 -1.02 -7.30
N GLU A 75 -2.78 -0.57 -7.68
CA GLU A 75 -3.33 0.68 -7.18
C GLU A 75 -3.50 0.64 -5.66
N ASP A 76 -4.02 -0.46 -5.12
CA ASP A 76 -4.17 -0.63 -3.67
C ASP A 76 -2.82 -0.55 -2.95
N ALA A 77 -1.80 -1.17 -3.51
CA ALA A 77 -0.46 -1.14 -2.94
C ALA A 77 0.11 0.29 -2.95
N ASN A 78 -0.09 1.01 -4.04
CA ASN A 78 0.37 2.39 -4.15
C ASN A 78 -0.33 3.32 -3.16
N LEU A 79 -1.64 3.17 -3.00
CA LEU A 79 -2.40 3.96 -2.03
C LEU A 79 -1.96 3.68 -0.60
N CYS A 80 -1.79 2.43 -0.23
CA CYS A 80 -1.34 2.05 1.09
C CYS A 80 0.07 2.61 1.38
N ALA A 81 0.98 2.46 0.44
CA ALA A 81 2.34 2.98 0.56
C ALA A 81 2.33 4.51 0.71
N HIS A 82 1.45 5.18 -0.02
CA HIS A 82 1.31 6.64 0.07
C HIS A 82 0.87 7.08 1.47
N MET A 83 -0.12 6.42 2.04
CA MET A 83 -0.59 6.72 3.38
C MET A 83 0.51 6.50 4.43
N VAL A 84 1.22 5.38 4.34
CA VAL A 84 2.27 5.04 5.29
C VAL A 84 3.43 6.03 5.21
N GLU A 85 3.85 6.39 3.99
CA GLU A 85 4.98 7.31 3.81
C GLU A 85 4.67 8.71 4.32
N ASN A 86 3.42 9.15 4.23
CA ASN A 86 3.01 10.48 4.67
C ASN A 86 2.53 10.52 6.12
N ALA A 87 2.52 9.40 6.81
CA ALA A 87 2.09 9.34 8.20
C ALA A 87 3.14 9.93 9.13
N ARG A 88 2.65 10.55 10.22
CA ARG A 88 3.52 11.06 11.26
C ARG A 88 4.20 9.92 12.02
N PRO A 89 5.39 10.15 12.63
CA PRO A 89 6.09 9.09 13.36
C PRO A 89 5.24 8.43 14.44
N GLU A 90 4.39 9.17 15.14
CA GLU A 90 3.52 8.64 16.19
C GLU A 90 2.53 7.64 15.62
N ILE A 91 1.99 7.94 14.44
CA ILE A 91 1.05 7.05 13.75
C ILE A 91 1.75 5.78 13.27
N LEU A 92 2.96 5.93 12.73
CA LEU A 92 3.75 4.77 12.28
C LEU A 92 4.10 3.84 13.43
N GLU A 93 4.45 4.41 14.58
CA GLU A 93 4.78 3.64 15.78
C GLU A 93 3.57 2.83 16.24
N GLU A 94 2.40 3.45 16.32
CA GLU A 94 1.17 2.77 16.70
C GLU A 94 0.78 1.70 15.68
N LEU A 95 0.92 2.02 14.39
CA LEU A 95 0.65 1.07 13.30
C LEU A 95 1.56 -0.15 13.42
N GLU A 96 2.83 0.05 13.69
CA GLU A 96 3.79 -1.04 13.87
C GLU A 96 3.39 -1.96 15.02
N GLN A 97 2.93 -1.41 16.14
CA GLN A 97 2.44 -2.19 17.27
C GLN A 97 1.23 -3.03 16.87
N HIS A 98 0.29 -2.44 16.15
CA HIS A 98 -0.89 -3.17 15.68
C HIS A 98 -0.53 -4.30 14.71
N ILE A 99 0.45 -4.07 13.85
CA ILE A 99 0.93 -5.09 12.91
C ILE A 99 1.58 -6.25 13.66
N ILE A 100 2.44 -5.94 14.64
CA ILE A 100 3.13 -6.95 15.44
C ILE A 100 2.12 -7.84 16.19
N HIS A 101 1.03 -7.26 16.66
CA HIS A 101 -0.02 -7.99 17.37
C HIS A 101 -1.00 -8.71 16.43
N GLY A 102 -0.78 -8.64 15.12
CA GLY A 102 -1.61 -9.34 14.14
C GLY A 102 -3.04 -8.84 14.03
N GLN A 103 -3.25 -7.54 14.24
CA GLN A 103 -4.60 -6.94 14.23
C GLN A 103 -5.16 -6.71 12.83
N TYR A 104 -4.32 -6.79 11.80
CA TYR A 104 -4.74 -6.53 10.44
C TYR A 104 -4.72 -7.79 9.60
N PHE A 105 -5.79 -7.98 8.83
CA PHE A 105 -5.89 -9.11 7.90
C PHE A 105 -5.94 -8.65 6.44
N SER A 106 -5.96 -7.34 6.20
CA SER A 106 -6.02 -6.79 4.85
C SER A 106 -5.42 -5.39 4.80
N PRO A 107 -4.96 -4.94 3.62
CA PRO A 107 -4.50 -3.56 3.44
C PRO A 107 -5.59 -2.54 3.72
N GLN A 108 -6.84 -2.86 3.40
CA GLN A 108 -7.98 -1.98 3.66
C GLN A 108 -8.15 -1.70 5.15
N ALA A 109 -8.02 -2.73 5.98
CA ALA A 109 -8.09 -2.58 7.43
C ALA A 109 -6.98 -1.65 7.95
N VAL A 110 -5.78 -1.75 7.39
CA VAL A 110 -4.67 -0.86 7.74
C VAL A 110 -5.01 0.58 7.38
N MET A 111 -5.50 0.81 6.16
CA MET A 111 -5.81 2.17 5.69
C MET A 111 -6.95 2.80 6.49
N GLU A 112 -7.96 2.04 6.83
CA GLU A 112 -9.08 2.52 7.64
C GLU A 112 -8.63 2.91 9.04
N ASP A 113 -7.80 2.09 9.66
CA ASP A 113 -7.28 2.38 11.00
C ASP A 113 -6.36 3.59 11.00
N MET A 114 -5.49 3.70 9.98
CA MET A 114 -4.64 4.88 9.80
C MET A 114 -5.45 6.15 9.64
N ASP A 115 -6.52 6.11 8.85
CA ASP A 115 -7.39 7.24 8.65
C ASP A 115 -8.01 7.69 9.96
N THR A 116 -8.46 6.76 10.78
CA THR A 116 -8.98 7.02 12.12
C THR A 116 -7.92 7.67 13.02
N MET A 117 -6.70 7.16 13.01
CA MET A 117 -5.59 7.71 13.78
C MET A 117 -5.23 9.13 13.32
N ILE A 118 -5.21 9.36 12.02
CA ILE A 118 -4.91 10.68 11.44
C ILE A 118 -5.97 11.68 11.89
N GLN A 119 -7.24 11.34 11.81
CA GLN A 119 -8.33 12.21 12.23
C GLN A 119 -8.24 12.55 13.71
N SER A 120 -7.89 11.56 14.54
CA SER A 120 -7.75 11.77 15.98
C SER A 120 -6.61 12.71 16.34
N THR A 121 -5.51 12.71 15.57
CA THR A 121 -4.33 13.53 15.86
C THR A 121 -4.36 14.91 15.22
N ILE A 122 -4.96 15.03 14.03
CA ILE A 122 -4.94 16.27 13.26
C ILE A 122 -5.85 17.33 13.87
N SER A 123 -6.95 16.94 14.49
CA SER A 123 -7.99 17.89 14.86
C SER A 123 -8.61 17.60 16.22
N PRO A 124 -7.89 17.91 17.32
CA PRO A 124 -8.51 17.85 18.65
C PRO A 124 -9.75 18.71 18.76
N LEU A 125 -9.76 19.87 18.08
CA LEU A 125 -10.90 20.76 18.09
C LEU A 125 -12.10 20.17 17.33
N ALA A 126 -11.85 19.55 16.18
CA ALA A 126 -12.91 18.87 15.43
C ALA A 126 -13.44 17.66 16.19
N ALA A 127 -12.57 16.91 16.86
CA ALA A 127 -12.98 15.80 17.71
C ALA A 127 -13.88 16.30 18.86
N ARG A 128 -13.54 17.43 19.46
CA ARG A 128 -14.36 18.06 20.48
C ARG A 128 -15.72 18.48 19.95
N ARG A 129 -15.76 19.06 18.76
CA ARG A 129 -17.04 19.40 18.09
C ARG A 129 -17.92 18.18 17.90
N SER A 130 -17.33 17.10 17.43
CA SER A 130 -18.03 15.84 17.27
C SER A 130 -18.63 15.36 18.58
N SER A 131 -17.87 15.45 19.67
CA SER A 131 -18.35 15.09 21.00
C SER A 131 -19.45 15.99 21.49
N LEU A 132 -19.37 17.27 21.21
CA LEU A 132 -20.36 18.26 21.67
C LEU A 132 -21.68 18.14 20.90
N ARG A 133 -21.66 17.56 19.70
CA ARG A 133 -22.88 17.35 18.92
C ARG A 133 -23.72 16.19 19.41
N LYS A 134 -23.16 15.41 20.27
CA LYS A 134 -23.89 14.33 20.90
C LYS A 134 -24.68 14.86 22.08
#